data_5a1e87142df791d1f88390284b7bce45
#
_entry.id   5a1e87142df791d1f88390284b7bce45
#
_cell.length_a   1.000
_cell.length_b   1.000
_cell.length_c   1.000
_cell.angle_alpha   90.00
_cell.angle_beta   90.00
_cell.angle_gamma   90.00
#
_symmetry.space_group_name_H-M   'P 1'
#
loop_
_entity.id
_entity.type
_entity.pdbx_description
1 polymer ?
#
loop_
_entity_poly.entity_id
_entity_poly.type
_entity_poly.pdbx_seq_one_letter_code
_entity_poly.pdbx_strand_id
1 'polypeptide(L)'
;GEAAPAPCDGGAMGGKVIDGMATVQAGKATNPWFAIGAFIGRHMAAAAPLFMLVGVLFPDQFSWMAPAVELMFAFMTFQSALATTSRDLLAVIRHPLSLLAALFVLFVVMPVLALAVGNLVVPGNTDAIAGMVIEFCVPMGVTGLMWVDIYNGNRSFGLAVVVISTVLAPLTMPLTIQLLMGATVHVDLVAMMLDLLIMIALPAVAGMACNDLSHGKANARVAPWLAPASKIMLVLILATNSTRISGSMHHFTPELLVVALAM
;
A
#
# COMPACT_ATOMS: atom_id res chain seq x y z
N GLY A 1 39.53 -11.99 45.54
CA GLY A 1 39.18 -10.64 45.16
C GLY A 1 38.75 -10.62 43.72
N GLU A 2 37.48 -10.87 43.48
CA GLU A 2 36.86 -10.74 42.16
C GLU A 2 36.43 -9.29 41.95
N ALA A 3 36.98 -8.65 40.94
CA ALA A 3 36.61 -7.31 40.54
C ALA A 3 35.27 -7.36 39.78
N ALA A 4 34.27 -6.61 40.26
CA ALA A 4 32.99 -6.45 39.61
C ALA A 4 33.14 -5.74 38.24
N PRO A 5 32.40 -6.14 37.19
CA PRO A 5 32.43 -5.46 35.90
C PRO A 5 31.79 -4.06 36.00
N ALA A 6 32.43 -3.09 35.34
CA ALA A 6 31.94 -1.71 35.24
C ALA A 6 30.57 -1.61 34.58
N PRO A 7 29.67 -0.69 35.00
CA PRO A 7 28.39 -0.53 34.40
C PRO A 7 28.52 0.03 32.95
N CYS A 8 27.90 -0.67 32.01
CA CYS A 8 27.83 -0.21 30.62
C CYS A 8 27.07 1.14 30.54
N ASP A 9 27.78 2.15 30.01
CA ASP A 9 27.29 3.53 29.82
C ASP A 9 26.25 3.61 28.69
N GLY A 10 25.10 2.96 28.88
CA GLY A 10 23.96 2.96 27.95
C GLY A 10 23.02 4.17 28.09
N GLY A 11 23.22 4.97 29.15
CA GLY A 11 22.29 6.08 29.45
C GLY A 11 22.46 7.34 28.60
N ALA A 12 23.68 7.63 28.16
CA ALA A 12 23.98 8.89 27.46
C ALA A 12 23.58 8.88 25.96
N MET A 13 23.58 7.72 25.30
CA MET A 13 23.12 7.60 23.91
C MET A 13 21.59 7.58 23.81
N GLY A 14 20.89 6.95 24.75
CA GLY A 14 19.44 6.91 24.80
C GLY A 14 18.82 8.31 24.98
N GLY A 15 19.39 9.14 25.85
CA GLY A 15 18.93 10.50 26.11
C GLY A 15 19.02 11.41 24.88
N LYS A 16 20.12 11.37 24.13
CA LYS A 16 20.30 12.18 22.92
C LYS A 16 19.38 11.78 21.76
N VAL A 17 19.05 10.50 21.67
CA VAL A 17 18.10 10.00 20.64
C VAL A 17 16.67 10.43 20.99
N ILE A 18 16.29 10.36 22.25
CA ILE A 18 14.97 10.77 22.74
C ILE A 18 14.81 12.29 22.64
N ASP A 19 15.81 13.09 23.00
CA ASP A 19 15.80 14.55 22.83
C ASP A 19 15.78 14.96 21.35
N GLY A 20 16.53 14.26 20.49
CA GLY A 20 16.47 14.47 19.03
C GLY A 20 15.10 14.15 18.44
N MET A 21 14.43 13.10 18.91
CA MET A 21 13.06 12.77 18.51
C MET A 21 12.04 13.79 19.03
N ALA A 22 12.19 14.26 20.27
CA ALA A 22 11.31 15.26 20.86
C ALA A 22 11.43 16.62 20.17
N THR A 23 12.64 17.06 19.82
CA THR A 23 12.87 18.32 19.09
C THR A 23 12.35 18.27 17.66
N VAL A 24 12.51 17.13 16.96
CA VAL A 24 11.93 16.90 15.64
C VAL A 24 10.39 16.86 15.70
N GLN A 25 9.81 16.30 16.76
CA GLN A 25 8.35 16.32 16.95
C GLN A 25 7.83 17.73 17.31
N ALA A 26 8.54 18.51 18.11
CA ALA A 26 8.17 19.87 18.45
C ALA A 26 8.23 20.80 17.25
N GLY A 27 9.25 20.68 16.39
CA GLY A 27 9.35 21.43 15.13
C GLY A 27 8.27 21.04 14.10
N LYS A 28 7.75 19.80 14.16
CA LYS A 28 6.63 19.35 13.33
C LYS A 28 5.29 19.96 13.76
N ALA A 29 5.10 20.27 15.04
CA ALA A 29 3.85 20.81 15.57
C ALA A 29 3.54 22.24 15.12
N THR A 30 4.56 23.00 14.72
CA THR A 30 4.43 24.43 14.33
C THR A 30 4.32 24.64 12.81
N ASN A 31 4.59 23.61 12.01
CA ASN A 31 4.55 23.74 10.54
C ASN A 31 3.18 23.30 10.01
N PRO A 32 2.42 24.19 9.31
CA PRO A 32 1.09 23.89 8.79
C PRO A 32 1.08 22.68 7.83
N TRP A 33 2.19 22.40 7.15
CA TRP A 33 2.36 21.25 6.28
C TRP A 33 2.13 19.91 7.00
N PHE A 34 2.76 19.75 8.16
CA PHE A 34 2.58 18.54 8.97
C PHE A 34 1.20 18.47 9.63
N ALA A 35 0.63 19.64 10.00
CA ALA A 35 -0.72 19.71 10.55
C ALA A 35 -1.77 19.23 9.53
N ILE A 36 -1.67 19.66 8.27
CA ILE A 36 -2.54 19.18 7.18
C ILE A 36 -2.41 17.65 7.01
N GLY A 37 -1.19 17.15 6.91
CA GLY A 37 -0.95 15.70 6.78
C GLY A 37 -1.46 14.88 7.98
N ALA A 38 -1.35 15.42 9.20
CA ALA A 38 -1.89 14.80 10.42
C ALA A 38 -3.42 14.84 10.44
N PHE A 39 -4.03 15.94 10.03
CA PHE A 39 -5.48 16.10 9.94
C PHE A 39 -6.09 15.12 8.94
N ILE A 40 -5.56 15.08 7.70
CA ILE A 40 -6.01 14.13 6.68
C ILE A 40 -5.83 12.70 7.18
N GLY A 41 -4.66 12.35 7.76
CA GLY A 41 -4.41 11.00 8.26
C GLY A 41 -5.33 10.58 9.40
N ARG A 42 -5.69 11.50 10.29
CA ARG A 42 -6.63 11.23 11.39
C ARG A 42 -8.07 11.00 10.91
N HIS A 43 -8.47 11.71 9.86
CA HIS A 43 -9.82 11.65 9.32
C HIS A 43 -9.90 10.85 8.01
N MET A 44 -8.91 10.01 7.73
CA MET A 44 -8.79 9.30 6.45
C MET A 44 -10.01 8.42 6.16
N ALA A 45 -10.55 7.77 7.20
CA ALA A 45 -11.77 6.95 7.09
C ALA A 45 -13.00 7.74 6.62
N ALA A 46 -13.07 9.05 6.92
CA ALA A 46 -14.14 9.92 6.44
C ALA A 46 -13.75 10.66 5.17
N ALA A 47 -12.48 11.04 5.03
CA ALA A 47 -11.98 11.77 3.86
C ALA A 47 -12.02 10.91 2.59
N ALA A 48 -11.66 9.62 2.67
CA ALA A 48 -11.66 8.74 1.51
C ALA A 48 -13.04 8.64 0.85
N PRO A 49 -14.13 8.22 1.53
CA PRO A 49 -15.45 8.17 0.91
C PRO A 49 -16.00 9.54 0.51
N LEU A 50 -15.66 10.61 1.26
CA LEU A 50 -16.07 11.96 0.91
C LEU A 50 -15.46 12.41 -0.43
N PHE A 51 -14.16 12.20 -0.63
CA PHE A 51 -13.49 12.59 -1.87
C PHE A 51 -13.85 11.67 -3.04
N MET A 52 -14.17 10.40 -2.79
CA MET A 52 -14.77 9.53 -3.80
C MET A 52 -16.13 10.10 -4.25
N LEU A 53 -16.99 10.51 -3.32
CA LEU A 53 -18.28 11.11 -3.63
C LEU A 53 -18.11 12.43 -4.40
N VAL A 54 -17.16 13.27 -3.99
CA VAL A 54 -16.84 14.53 -4.70
C VAL A 54 -16.38 14.25 -6.13
N GLY A 55 -15.54 13.23 -6.36
CA GLY A 55 -15.10 12.84 -7.70
C GLY A 55 -16.24 12.35 -8.59
N VAL A 56 -17.21 11.63 -8.02
CA VAL A 56 -18.41 11.19 -8.74
C VAL A 56 -19.33 12.36 -9.09
N LEU A 57 -19.51 13.32 -8.15
CA LEU A 57 -20.41 14.47 -8.33
C LEU A 57 -19.83 15.55 -9.25
N PHE A 58 -18.50 15.69 -9.29
CA PHE A 58 -17.80 16.72 -10.04
C PHE A 58 -16.74 16.12 -10.97
N PRO A 59 -17.11 15.26 -11.95
CA PRO A 59 -16.13 14.55 -12.78
C PRO A 59 -15.24 15.48 -13.60
N ASP A 60 -15.77 16.60 -14.10
CA ASP A 60 -15.02 17.53 -14.97
C ASP A 60 -13.85 18.21 -14.26
N GLN A 61 -13.95 18.43 -12.93
CA GLN A 61 -12.89 19.03 -12.14
C GLN A 61 -11.70 18.10 -11.93
N PHE A 62 -11.89 16.79 -11.97
CA PHE A 62 -10.85 15.81 -11.64
C PHE A 62 -10.39 14.97 -12.82
N SER A 63 -11.19 14.85 -13.89
CA SER A 63 -10.87 14.02 -15.06
C SER A 63 -9.56 14.39 -15.75
N TRP A 64 -9.19 15.68 -15.77
CA TRP A 64 -7.93 16.16 -16.35
C TRP A 64 -6.69 15.65 -15.60
N MET A 65 -6.85 15.24 -14.33
CA MET A 65 -5.76 14.67 -13.53
C MET A 65 -5.52 13.18 -13.82
N ALA A 66 -6.39 12.53 -14.60
CA ALA A 66 -6.27 11.10 -14.89
C ALA A 66 -4.87 10.67 -15.40
N PRO A 67 -4.19 11.42 -16.30
CA PRO A 67 -2.83 11.06 -16.71
C PRO A 67 -1.77 11.18 -15.61
N ALA A 68 -2.04 11.99 -14.57
CA ALA A 68 -1.11 12.18 -13.45
C ALA A 68 -1.26 11.12 -12.35
N VAL A 69 -2.33 10.32 -12.36
CA VAL A 69 -2.63 9.32 -11.32
C VAL A 69 -1.49 8.30 -11.19
N GLU A 70 -0.96 7.81 -12.29
CA GLU A 70 0.16 6.86 -12.29
C GLU A 70 1.40 7.44 -11.62
N LEU A 71 1.74 8.69 -11.95
CA LEU A 71 2.88 9.40 -11.34
C LEU A 71 2.66 9.65 -9.85
N MET A 72 1.43 9.96 -9.44
CA MET A 72 1.07 10.14 -8.04
C MET A 72 1.19 8.84 -7.26
N PHE A 73 0.77 7.71 -7.85
CA PHE A 73 0.98 6.38 -7.27
C PHE A 73 2.46 6.04 -7.16
N ALA A 74 3.25 6.28 -8.21
CA ALA A 74 4.69 6.06 -8.20
C ALA A 74 5.38 6.86 -7.08
N PHE A 75 5.00 8.12 -6.90
CA PHE A 75 5.50 8.96 -5.80
C PHE A 75 5.14 8.38 -4.42
N MET A 76 3.89 7.94 -4.22
CA MET A 76 3.44 7.35 -2.96
C MET A 76 4.17 6.04 -2.67
N THR A 77 4.38 5.22 -3.68
CA THR A 77 5.12 3.96 -3.57
C THR A 77 6.58 4.22 -3.20
N PHE A 78 7.23 5.18 -3.88
CA PHE A 78 8.59 5.61 -3.54
C PHE A 78 8.70 6.09 -2.09
N GLN A 79 7.79 6.97 -1.65
CA GLN A 79 7.78 7.50 -0.28
C GLN A 79 7.57 6.39 0.76
N SER A 80 6.68 5.44 0.50
CA SER A 80 6.44 4.29 1.38
C SER A 80 7.67 3.38 1.46
N ALA A 81 8.32 3.13 0.34
CA ALA A 81 9.49 2.27 0.24
C ALA A 81 10.75 2.84 0.92
N LEU A 82 10.82 4.17 1.14
CA LEU A 82 11.88 4.78 1.94
C LEU A 82 11.93 4.26 3.40
N ALA A 83 10.85 3.66 3.89
CA ALA A 83 10.81 3.07 5.23
C ALA A 83 11.44 1.67 5.31
N THR A 84 11.78 1.06 4.17
CA THR A 84 12.25 -0.33 4.05
C THR A 84 13.73 -0.36 3.67
N THR A 85 14.45 -1.36 4.16
CA THR A 85 15.86 -1.60 3.82
C THR A 85 16.03 -2.96 3.14
N SER A 86 17.08 -3.10 2.33
CA SER A 86 17.44 -4.39 1.71
C SER A 86 17.77 -5.47 2.76
N ARG A 87 18.23 -5.05 3.97
CA ARG A 87 18.48 -5.96 5.09
C ARG A 87 17.19 -6.60 5.61
N ASP A 88 16.10 -5.85 5.64
CA ASP A 88 14.79 -6.37 6.04
C ASP A 88 14.32 -7.45 5.05
N LEU A 89 14.56 -7.21 3.76
CA LEU A 89 14.30 -8.17 2.69
C LEU A 89 15.14 -9.45 2.86
N LEU A 90 16.44 -9.28 3.06
CA LEU A 90 17.39 -10.40 3.19
C LEU A 90 17.15 -11.25 4.44
N ALA A 91 16.71 -10.63 5.55
CA ALA A 91 16.40 -11.32 6.80
C ALA A 91 15.27 -12.35 6.63
N VAL A 92 14.30 -12.08 5.72
CA VAL A 92 13.15 -12.95 5.50
C VAL A 92 13.43 -14.06 4.50
N ILE A 93 14.34 -13.84 3.55
CA ILE A 93 14.80 -14.90 2.63
C ILE A 93 15.45 -16.08 3.41
N ARG A 94 15.89 -15.85 4.64
CA ARG A 94 16.40 -16.92 5.53
C ARG A 94 15.32 -17.87 6.06
N HIS A 95 14.04 -17.50 5.96
CA HIS A 95 12.90 -18.34 6.29
C HIS A 95 12.02 -18.60 5.07
N PRO A 96 12.55 -19.29 4.04
CA PRO A 96 11.91 -19.37 2.72
C PRO A 96 10.55 -20.05 2.77
N LEU A 97 10.37 -21.05 3.63
CA LEU A 97 9.12 -21.80 3.71
C LEU A 97 7.95 -20.92 4.20
N SER A 98 8.17 -20.13 5.23
CA SER A 98 7.14 -19.21 5.76
C SER A 98 6.81 -18.11 4.75
N LEU A 99 7.82 -17.60 4.05
CA LEU A 99 7.64 -16.61 3.00
C LEU A 99 6.84 -17.18 1.83
N LEU A 100 7.21 -18.35 1.32
CA LEU A 100 6.49 -19.03 0.24
C LEU A 100 5.05 -19.35 0.63
N ALA A 101 4.81 -19.79 1.88
CA ALA A 101 3.45 -20.03 2.37
C ALA A 101 2.62 -18.73 2.39
N ALA A 102 3.19 -17.61 2.86
CA ALA A 102 2.50 -16.32 2.88
C ALA A 102 2.19 -15.82 1.46
N LEU A 103 3.15 -15.91 0.53
CA LEU A 103 2.95 -15.52 -0.87
C LEU A 103 1.97 -16.45 -1.59
N PHE A 104 1.98 -17.74 -1.30
CA PHE A 104 1.03 -18.70 -1.85
C PHE A 104 -0.39 -18.39 -1.39
N VAL A 105 -0.59 -18.11 -0.10
CA VAL A 105 -1.89 -17.68 0.41
C VAL A 105 -2.33 -16.38 -0.27
N LEU A 106 -1.45 -15.40 -0.38
CA LEU A 106 -1.77 -14.09 -0.93
C LEU A 106 -2.11 -14.13 -2.43
N PHE A 107 -1.31 -14.82 -3.23
CA PHE A 107 -1.43 -14.78 -4.69
C PHE A 107 -2.20 -15.95 -5.31
N VAL A 108 -2.48 -17.00 -4.54
CA VAL A 108 -3.22 -18.17 -5.03
C VAL A 108 -4.50 -18.38 -4.25
N VAL A 109 -4.40 -18.55 -2.93
CA VAL A 109 -5.57 -18.90 -2.11
C VAL A 109 -6.60 -17.79 -2.09
N MET A 110 -6.17 -16.52 -1.88
CA MET A 110 -7.10 -15.39 -1.78
C MET A 110 -7.84 -15.11 -3.09
N PRO A 111 -7.20 -15.02 -4.27
CA PRO A 111 -7.92 -14.84 -5.52
C PRO A 111 -8.84 -16.00 -5.88
N VAL A 112 -8.45 -17.25 -5.59
CA VAL A 112 -9.31 -18.43 -5.80
C VAL A 112 -10.52 -18.40 -4.89
N LEU A 113 -10.36 -18.01 -3.63
CA LEU A 113 -11.47 -17.80 -2.71
C LEU A 113 -12.40 -16.68 -3.19
N ALA A 114 -11.85 -15.57 -3.67
CA ALA A 114 -12.63 -14.46 -4.24
C ALA A 114 -13.45 -14.92 -5.43
N LEU A 115 -12.87 -15.72 -6.34
CA LEU A 115 -13.57 -16.31 -7.47
C LEU A 115 -14.69 -17.24 -7.01
N ALA A 116 -14.43 -18.09 -6.04
CA ALA A 116 -15.43 -19.04 -5.49
C ALA A 116 -16.59 -18.29 -4.81
N VAL A 117 -16.28 -17.33 -3.95
CA VAL A 117 -17.28 -16.50 -3.26
C VAL A 117 -18.07 -15.67 -4.27
N GLY A 118 -17.41 -15.06 -5.26
CA GLY A 118 -18.05 -14.27 -6.31
C GLY A 118 -19.08 -15.08 -7.10
N ASN A 119 -18.73 -16.31 -7.49
CA ASN A 119 -19.67 -17.21 -8.18
C ASN A 119 -20.85 -17.65 -7.30
N LEU A 120 -20.68 -17.71 -5.99
CA LEU A 120 -21.75 -18.06 -5.04
C LEU A 120 -22.68 -16.88 -4.76
N VAL A 121 -22.11 -15.66 -4.62
CA VAL A 121 -22.87 -14.46 -4.19
C VAL A 121 -23.55 -13.76 -5.37
N VAL A 122 -22.88 -13.70 -6.53
CA VAL A 122 -23.35 -12.98 -7.73
C VAL A 122 -23.24 -13.86 -8.98
N PRO A 123 -23.94 -15.00 -9.03
CA PRO A 123 -23.83 -15.92 -10.15
C PRO A 123 -24.24 -15.25 -11.47
N GLY A 124 -23.36 -15.37 -12.48
CA GLY A 124 -23.62 -14.81 -13.82
C GLY A 124 -23.21 -13.34 -14.02
N ASN A 125 -22.84 -12.61 -12.97
CA ASN A 125 -22.30 -11.25 -13.12
C ASN A 125 -20.77 -11.29 -13.20
N THR A 126 -20.26 -11.49 -14.41
CA THR A 126 -18.82 -11.66 -14.68
C THR A 126 -18.00 -10.44 -14.28
N ASP A 127 -18.54 -9.23 -14.45
CA ASP A 127 -17.83 -7.98 -14.14
C ASP A 127 -17.64 -7.82 -12.62
N ALA A 128 -18.68 -8.14 -11.84
CA ALA A 128 -18.58 -8.12 -10.38
C ALA A 128 -17.60 -9.17 -9.87
N ILE A 129 -17.64 -10.40 -10.42
CA ILE A 129 -16.69 -11.47 -10.07
C ILE A 129 -15.25 -11.06 -10.42
N ALA A 130 -15.05 -10.47 -11.61
CA ALA A 130 -13.72 -9.97 -12.01
C ALA A 130 -13.21 -8.88 -11.06
N GLY A 131 -14.08 -7.94 -10.64
CA GLY A 131 -13.75 -6.92 -9.66
C GLY A 131 -13.29 -7.52 -8.33
N MET A 132 -14.00 -8.53 -7.81
CA MET A 132 -13.62 -9.26 -6.59
C MET A 132 -12.26 -9.94 -6.75
N VAL A 133 -12.03 -10.65 -7.85
CA VAL A 133 -10.73 -11.33 -8.09
C VAL A 133 -9.59 -10.31 -8.17
N ILE A 134 -9.78 -9.19 -8.88
CA ILE A 134 -8.78 -8.13 -8.99
C ILE A 134 -8.42 -7.55 -7.63
N GLU A 135 -9.41 -7.28 -6.77
CA GLU A 135 -9.19 -6.75 -5.42
C GLU A 135 -8.34 -7.69 -4.56
N PHE A 136 -8.59 -9.00 -4.63
CA PHE A 136 -7.81 -9.99 -3.87
C PHE A 136 -6.48 -10.38 -4.52
N CYS A 137 -6.16 -9.93 -5.73
CA CYS A 137 -4.85 -10.05 -6.34
C CYS A 137 -3.86 -8.96 -5.87
N VAL A 138 -4.33 -7.92 -5.17
CA VAL A 138 -3.49 -6.80 -4.72
C VAL A 138 -2.46 -7.28 -3.69
N PRO A 139 -1.20 -6.80 -3.75
CA PRO A 139 -0.19 -7.15 -2.75
C PRO A 139 -0.59 -6.66 -1.37
N MET A 140 -0.03 -7.28 -0.34
CA MET A 140 -0.30 -6.93 1.06
C MET A 140 0.03 -5.45 1.32
N GLY A 141 -0.96 -4.68 1.76
CA GLY A 141 -0.78 -3.27 2.13
C GLY A 141 -0.08 -3.10 3.48
N VAL A 142 0.50 -1.91 3.68
CA VAL A 142 1.14 -1.53 4.97
C VAL A 142 0.16 -1.63 6.16
N THR A 143 -1.13 -1.47 5.93
CA THR A 143 -2.18 -1.68 6.93
C THR A 143 -2.20 -3.09 7.51
N GLY A 144 -1.75 -4.09 6.73
CA GLY A 144 -1.59 -5.46 7.21
C GLY A 144 -0.60 -5.58 8.38
N LEU A 145 0.40 -4.68 8.46
CA LEU A 145 1.33 -4.64 9.58
C LEU A 145 0.66 -4.26 10.91
N MET A 146 -0.42 -3.49 10.87
CA MET A 146 -1.20 -3.19 12.07
C MET A 146 -1.79 -4.47 12.69
N TRP A 147 -2.24 -5.40 11.85
CA TRP A 147 -2.73 -6.71 12.30
C TRP A 147 -1.60 -7.58 12.85
N VAL A 148 -0.42 -7.56 12.20
CA VAL A 148 0.77 -8.24 12.71
C VAL A 148 1.13 -7.74 14.11
N ASP A 149 1.09 -6.41 14.33
CA ASP A 149 1.36 -5.81 15.65
C ASP A 149 0.29 -6.16 16.69
N ILE A 150 -1.01 -6.15 16.31
CA ILE A 150 -2.13 -6.51 17.21
C ILE A 150 -2.02 -7.95 17.70
N TYR A 151 -1.64 -8.87 16.82
CA TYR A 151 -1.47 -10.29 17.16
C TYR A 151 -0.07 -10.65 17.65
N ASN A 152 0.76 -9.67 17.99
CA ASN A 152 2.15 -9.85 18.42
C ASN A 152 2.98 -10.74 17.45
N GLY A 153 2.73 -10.60 16.16
CA GLY A 153 3.46 -11.31 15.11
C GLY A 153 4.86 -10.71 14.85
N ASN A 154 5.63 -11.38 14.01
CA ASN A 154 6.95 -10.89 13.62
C ASN A 154 6.82 -9.74 12.60
N ARG A 155 6.96 -8.49 13.07
CA ARG A 155 6.85 -7.29 12.26
C ARG A 155 7.87 -7.22 11.12
N SER A 156 9.10 -7.70 11.35
CA SER A 156 10.13 -7.73 10.31
C SER A 156 9.74 -8.69 9.19
N PHE A 157 9.14 -9.82 9.53
CA PHE A 157 8.59 -10.77 8.55
C PHE A 157 7.43 -10.13 7.78
N GLY A 158 6.48 -9.50 8.47
CA GLY A 158 5.36 -8.80 7.84
C GLY A 158 5.80 -7.71 6.86
N LEU A 159 6.78 -6.87 7.26
CA LEU A 159 7.37 -5.84 6.39
C LEU A 159 7.97 -6.44 5.12
N ALA A 160 8.68 -7.53 5.24
CA ALA A 160 9.29 -8.17 4.08
C ALA A 160 8.26 -8.82 3.15
N VAL A 161 7.19 -9.41 3.69
CA VAL A 161 6.07 -9.90 2.86
C VAL A 161 5.44 -8.74 2.09
N VAL A 162 5.22 -7.58 2.71
CA VAL A 162 4.72 -6.37 2.04
C VAL A 162 5.61 -5.98 0.87
N VAL A 163 6.92 -5.88 1.09
CA VAL A 163 7.86 -5.44 0.04
C VAL A 163 7.98 -6.47 -1.08
N ILE A 164 8.15 -7.75 -0.73
CA ILE A 164 8.29 -8.81 -1.73
C ILE A 164 7.01 -8.95 -2.55
N SER A 165 5.83 -8.93 -1.91
CA SER A 165 4.57 -8.99 -2.63
C SER A 165 4.37 -7.78 -3.56
N THR A 166 4.79 -6.58 -3.13
CA THR A 166 4.72 -5.36 -3.94
C THR A 166 5.62 -5.44 -5.17
N VAL A 167 6.85 -5.94 -5.01
CA VAL A 167 7.80 -6.13 -6.13
C VAL A 167 7.34 -7.23 -7.10
N LEU A 168 6.69 -8.28 -6.58
CA LEU A 168 6.16 -9.37 -7.39
C LEU A 168 4.81 -9.04 -8.05
N ALA A 169 4.08 -8.05 -7.55
CA ALA A 169 2.74 -7.69 -8.01
C ALA A 169 2.64 -7.49 -9.54
N PRO A 170 3.57 -6.79 -10.21
CA PRO A 170 3.51 -6.60 -11.67
C PRO A 170 3.49 -7.91 -12.47
N LEU A 171 4.03 -8.97 -11.91
CA LEU A 171 4.03 -10.29 -12.54
C LEU A 171 2.82 -11.12 -12.07
N THR A 172 2.59 -11.15 -10.76
CA THR A 172 1.59 -12.06 -10.17
C THR A 172 0.16 -11.62 -10.45
N MET A 173 -0.16 -10.31 -10.38
CA MET A 173 -1.52 -9.82 -10.62
C MET A 173 -2.00 -10.14 -12.05
N PRO A 174 -1.30 -9.75 -13.13
CA PRO A 174 -1.76 -10.05 -14.48
C PRO A 174 -1.88 -11.56 -14.75
N LEU A 175 -0.91 -12.35 -14.26
CA LEU A 175 -0.95 -13.80 -14.40
C LEU A 175 -2.14 -14.44 -13.69
N THR A 176 -2.45 -14.01 -12.47
CA THR A 176 -3.58 -14.52 -11.71
C THR A 176 -4.90 -14.16 -12.40
N ILE A 177 -5.06 -12.91 -12.85
CA ILE A 177 -6.24 -12.46 -13.59
C ILE A 177 -6.39 -13.29 -14.88
N GLN A 178 -5.32 -13.47 -15.63
CA GLN A 178 -5.35 -14.26 -16.87
C GLN A 178 -5.70 -15.72 -16.61
N LEU A 179 -5.16 -16.33 -15.56
CA LEU A 179 -5.44 -17.74 -15.22
C LEU A 179 -6.88 -17.96 -14.74
N LEU A 180 -7.41 -17.04 -13.94
CA LEU A 180 -8.72 -17.20 -13.33
C LEU A 180 -9.85 -16.64 -14.20
N MET A 181 -9.60 -15.56 -14.93
CA MET A 181 -10.61 -14.79 -15.67
C MET A 181 -10.34 -14.66 -17.17
N GLY A 182 -9.23 -15.21 -17.67
CA GLY A 182 -8.78 -15.01 -19.06
C GLY A 182 -9.74 -15.52 -20.14
N ALA A 183 -10.70 -16.39 -19.78
CA ALA A 183 -11.77 -16.83 -20.69
C ALA A 183 -12.89 -15.79 -20.83
N THR A 184 -13.02 -14.87 -19.87
CA THR A 184 -14.15 -13.94 -19.76
C THR A 184 -13.72 -12.47 -19.86
N VAL A 185 -12.47 -12.16 -19.46
CA VAL A 185 -11.90 -10.80 -19.47
C VAL A 185 -10.67 -10.78 -20.35
N HIS A 186 -10.72 -10.02 -21.43
CA HIS A 186 -9.57 -9.78 -22.29
C HIS A 186 -8.68 -8.69 -21.68
N VAL A 187 -7.56 -9.09 -21.09
CA VAL A 187 -6.56 -8.20 -20.49
C VAL A 187 -5.28 -8.25 -21.34
N ASP A 188 -4.78 -7.07 -21.72
CA ASP A 188 -3.44 -6.98 -22.27
C ASP A 188 -2.42 -7.15 -21.14
N LEU A 189 -1.93 -8.38 -20.99
CA LEU A 189 -0.97 -8.76 -19.95
C LEU A 189 0.28 -7.90 -19.97
N VAL A 190 0.83 -7.65 -21.17
CA VAL A 190 2.09 -6.93 -21.31
C VAL A 190 1.93 -5.47 -20.92
N ALA A 191 0.87 -4.82 -21.39
CA ALA A 191 0.56 -3.46 -21.02
C ALA A 191 0.35 -3.34 -19.50
N MET A 192 -0.48 -4.20 -18.91
CA MET A 192 -0.74 -4.21 -17.48
C MET A 192 0.54 -4.48 -16.65
N MET A 193 1.40 -5.41 -17.08
CA MET A 193 2.67 -5.67 -16.42
C MET A 193 3.59 -4.45 -16.45
N LEU A 194 3.70 -3.76 -17.58
CA LEU A 194 4.53 -2.57 -17.74
C LEU A 194 4.02 -1.41 -16.89
N ASP A 195 2.72 -1.17 -16.88
CA ASP A 195 2.09 -0.11 -16.05
C ASP A 195 2.37 -0.35 -14.57
N LEU A 196 2.15 -1.57 -14.08
CA LEU A 196 2.42 -1.92 -12.69
C LEU A 196 3.91 -1.87 -12.35
N LEU A 197 4.78 -2.21 -13.30
CA LEU A 197 6.23 -2.17 -13.11
C LEU A 197 6.72 -0.73 -12.94
N ILE A 198 6.22 0.18 -13.79
CA ILE A 198 6.55 1.62 -13.73
C ILE A 198 5.92 2.28 -12.50
N MET A 199 4.67 1.94 -12.17
CA MET A 199 3.91 2.60 -11.12
C MET A 199 4.26 2.09 -9.72
N ILE A 200 4.63 0.81 -9.58
CA ILE A 200 4.84 0.16 -8.27
C ILE A 200 6.28 -0.34 -8.10
N ALA A 201 6.75 -1.27 -8.94
CA ALA A 201 8.00 -1.96 -8.69
C ALA A 201 9.21 -1.04 -8.78
N LEU A 202 9.30 -0.24 -9.83
CA LEU A 202 10.43 0.67 -10.05
C LEU A 202 10.55 1.75 -8.95
N PRO A 203 9.46 2.44 -8.54
CA PRO A 203 9.52 3.38 -7.42
C PRO A 203 9.82 2.71 -6.08
N ALA A 204 9.31 1.48 -5.85
CA ALA A 204 9.59 0.73 -4.63
C ALA A 204 11.07 0.39 -4.50
N VAL A 205 11.68 -0.14 -5.57
CA VAL A 205 13.11 -0.44 -5.61
C VAL A 205 13.95 0.83 -5.48
N ALA A 206 13.56 1.91 -6.16
CA ALA A 206 14.25 3.19 -6.06
C ALA A 206 14.20 3.78 -4.65
N GLY A 207 13.04 3.73 -3.98
CA GLY A 207 12.88 4.21 -2.59
C GLY A 207 13.73 3.41 -1.60
N MET A 208 13.72 2.08 -1.71
CA MET A 208 14.56 1.20 -0.89
C MET A 208 16.05 1.45 -1.14
N ALA A 209 16.48 1.57 -2.41
CA ALA A 209 17.86 1.86 -2.76
C ALA A 209 18.31 3.23 -2.21
N CYS A 210 17.48 4.27 -2.31
CA CYS A 210 17.76 5.58 -1.73
C CYS A 210 17.95 5.51 -0.21
N ASN A 211 17.13 4.71 0.48
CA ASN A 211 17.26 4.51 1.93
C ASN A 211 18.55 3.78 2.29
N ASP A 212 18.89 2.71 1.58
CA ASP A 212 20.11 1.94 1.81
C ASP A 212 21.38 2.75 1.53
N LEU A 213 21.46 3.45 0.38
CA LEU A 213 22.59 4.30 0.00
C LEU A 213 22.79 5.47 0.98
N SER A 214 21.69 5.97 1.55
CA SER A 214 21.75 7.04 2.54
C SER A 214 21.97 6.54 3.98
N HIS A 215 22.17 5.24 4.19
CA HIS A 215 22.29 4.62 5.52
C HIS A 215 21.13 4.99 6.45
N GLY A 216 19.91 4.97 5.95
CA GLY A 216 18.69 5.29 6.70
C GLY A 216 18.38 6.79 6.85
N LYS A 217 19.29 7.68 6.37
CA LYS A 217 19.09 9.14 6.48
C LYS A 217 17.93 9.64 5.61
N ALA A 218 17.66 8.98 4.46
CA ALA A 218 16.54 9.33 3.60
C ALA A 218 15.21 9.09 4.33
N ASN A 219 15.04 7.94 4.98
CA ASN A 219 13.85 7.69 5.79
C ASN A 219 13.71 8.72 6.92
N ALA A 220 14.78 8.99 7.67
CA ALA A 220 14.72 9.90 8.82
C ALA A 220 14.43 11.36 8.45
N ARG A 221 15.00 11.86 7.33
CA ARG A 221 14.94 13.28 6.96
C ARG A 221 13.92 13.58 5.88
N VAL A 222 13.81 12.74 4.86
CA VAL A 222 12.99 13.01 3.65
C VAL A 222 11.58 12.44 3.80
N ALA A 223 11.43 11.20 4.25
CA ALA A 223 10.13 10.56 4.35
C ALA A 223 9.09 11.35 5.17
N PRO A 224 9.43 11.99 6.31
CA PRO A 224 8.46 12.79 7.05
C PRO A 224 7.92 13.99 6.26
N TRP A 225 8.73 14.61 5.40
CA TRP A 225 8.33 15.74 4.56
C TRP A 225 7.45 15.30 3.39
N LEU A 226 7.68 14.11 2.86
CA LEU A 226 6.89 13.54 1.76
C LEU A 226 5.55 12.96 2.24
N ALA A 227 5.46 12.52 3.50
CA ALA A 227 4.27 11.87 4.03
C ALA A 227 2.97 12.70 3.94
N PRO A 228 2.94 14.02 4.21
CA PRO A 228 1.75 14.83 4.00
C PRO A 228 1.34 14.90 2.52
N ALA A 229 2.33 15.04 1.60
CA ALA A 229 2.09 15.05 0.17
C ALA A 229 1.44 13.73 -0.31
N SER A 230 1.96 12.58 0.14
CA SER A 230 1.39 11.27 -0.20
C SER A 230 -0.07 11.14 0.25
N LYS A 231 -0.43 11.68 1.43
CA LYS A 231 -1.82 11.65 1.90
C LYS A 231 -2.76 12.52 1.06
N ILE A 232 -2.28 13.70 0.64
CA ILE A 232 -3.03 14.58 -0.27
C ILE A 232 -3.19 13.90 -1.63
N MET A 233 -2.11 13.32 -2.17
CA MET A 233 -2.15 12.59 -3.45
C MET A 233 -3.12 11.41 -3.39
N LEU A 234 -3.14 10.65 -2.28
CA LEU A 234 -4.08 9.55 -2.11
C LEU A 234 -5.54 10.02 -2.24
N VAL A 235 -5.88 11.11 -1.58
CA VAL A 235 -7.23 11.67 -1.61
C VAL A 235 -7.59 12.17 -3.02
N LEU A 236 -6.63 12.80 -3.73
CA LEU A 236 -6.82 13.24 -5.11
C LEU A 236 -6.96 12.06 -6.08
N ILE A 237 -6.18 11.00 -5.91
CA ILE A 237 -6.28 9.76 -6.69
C ILE A 237 -7.67 9.13 -6.52
N LEU A 238 -8.17 9.07 -5.29
CA LEU A 238 -9.52 8.54 -5.01
C LEU A 238 -10.59 9.37 -5.73
N ALA A 239 -10.52 10.70 -5.66
CA ALA A 239 -11.44 11.58 -6.38
C ALA A 239 -11.34 11.38 -7.89
N THR A 240 -10.13 11.33 -8.46
CA THR A 240 -9.91 11.17 -9.89
C THR A 240 -10.37 9.81 -10.41
N ASN A 241 -10.07 8.73 -9.70
CA ASN A 241 -10.53 7.39 -10.12
C ASN A 241 -12.05 7.26 -10.04
N SER A 242 -12.67 7.94 -9.08
CA SER A 242 -14.15 7.92 -8.93
C SER A 242 -14.88 8.65 -10.05
N THR A 243 -14.22 9.52 -10.83
CA THR A 243 -14.84 10.17 -12.00
C THR A 243 -15.30 9.15 -13.05
N ARG A 244 -14.61 8.01 -13.17
CA ARG A 244 -14.97 6.94 -14.11
C ARG A 244 -16.29 6.26 -13.74
N ILE A 245 -16.66 6.30 -12.46
CA ILE A 245 -17.91 5.70 -11.95
C ILE A 245 -19.12 6.61 -12.25
N SER A 246 -18.91 7.92 -12.40
CA SER A 246 -20.01 8.88 -12.60
C SER A 246 -20.89 8.53 -13.81
N GLY A 247 -20.30 8.06 -14.92
CA GLY A 247 -21.02 7.61 -16.11
C GLY A 247 -21.81 6.31 -15.93
N SER A 248 -21.43 5.50 -14.93
CA SER A 248 -22.04 4.19 -14.66
C SER A 248 -23.04 4.22 -13.49
N MET A 249 -23.30 5.38 -12.89
CA MET A 249 -24.21 5.50 -11.73
C MET A 249 -25.65 5.03 -12.02
N HIS A 250 -26.07 5.03 -13.28
CA HIS A 250 -27.39 4.50 -13.69
C HIS A 250 -27.48 2.96 -13.61
N HIS A 251 -26.35 2.27 -13.44
CA HIS A 251 -26.24 0.80 -13.33
C HIS A 251 -25.96 0.31 -11.90
N PHE A 252 -26.10 1.18 -10.89
CA PHE A 252 -26.00 0.75 -9.49
C PHE A 252 -27.19 -0.15 -9.13
N THR A 253 -27.00 -1.44 -9.35
CA THR A 253 -27.94 -2.47 -8.91
C THR A 253 -27.73 -2.80 -7.43
N PRO A 254 -28.77 -3.20 -6.68
CA PRO A 254 -28.62 -3.63 -5.29
C PRO A 254 -27.64 -4.80 -5.12
N GLU A 255 -27.36 -5.54 -6.18
CA GLU A 255 -26.34 -6.61 -6.22
C GLU A 255 -24.93 -6.10 -5.92
N LEU A 256 -24.57 -4.89 -6.39
CA LEU A 256 -23.27 -4.28 -6.08
C LEU A 256 -23.11 -3.94 -4.58
N LEU A 257 -24.21 -3.60 -3.92
CA LEU A 257 -24.23 -3.37 -2.47
C LEU A 257 -24.01 -4.68 -1.71
N VAL A 258 -24.59 -5.78 -2.20
CA VAL A 258 -24.35 -7.12 -1.64
C VAL A 258 -22.90 -7.55 -1.81
N VAL A 259 -22.30 -7.29 -2.97
CA VAL A 259 -20.87 -7.56 -3.21
C VAL A 259 -19.99 -6.75 -2.24
N ALA A 260 -20.26 -5.45 -2.10
CA ALA A 260 -19.50 -4.58 -1.19
C ALA A 260 -19.62 -4.97 0.30
N LEU A 261 -20.73 -5.61 0.69
CA LEU A 261 -20.94 -6.13 2.05
C LEU A 261 -20.36 -7.53 2.26
N ALA A 262 -20.17 -8.29 1.18
CA ALA A 262 -19.61 -9.66 1.23
C ALA A 262 -18.06 -9.67 1.24
N MET A 263 -17.44 -8.56 0.86
CA MET A 263 -15.99 -8.31 0.89
C MET A 263 -15.54 -7.70 2.21
#